data_f1ed8112d587e3fadc56b99579ade442
#
_entry.id   f1ed8112d587e3fadc56b99579ade442
#
_cell.length_a   1.000
_cell.length_b   1.000
_cell.length_c   1.000
_cell.angle_alpha   90.00
_cell.angle_beta   90.00
_cell.angle_gamma   90.00
#
_symmetry.space_group_name_H-M   'P 1'
#
loop_
_entity.id
_entity.type
_entity.pdbx_description
1 polymer ?
#
loop_
_entity_poly.entity_id
_entity_poly.type
_entity_poly.pdbx_seq_one_letter_code
_entity_poly.pdbx_strand_id
1 'polypeptide(L)'
;MDNEKSSSTFDTWARNPWIVGLLIGVLAALVQVLLISAGGPEAYGFCVACHTRDIVNGGVNAIVGTKLAVAPISQNAILPVMTVVGVLIGAFLSAKVYTEFRSKAGTALSYVWYLLGGVFFMVFALFMGGCPYRIALRTGYGDAIAFIGLLAIIAGVLIGIRIATTMAEREV
;
A
#
# COMPACT_ATOMS: atom_id res chain seq x y z
N MET A 1 1.66 -15.34 -39.11
CA MET A 1 2.42 -16.35 -38.31
C MET A 1 2.27 -15.92 -36.89
N ASP A 2 1.20 -16.42 -36.27
CA ASP A 2 0.76 -16.01 -34.92
C ASP A 2 1.63 -16.74 -33.93
N ASN A 3 2.46 -15.96 -33.26
CA ASN A 3 3.27 -16.43 -32.14
C ASN A 3 2.32 -16.53 -30.93
N GLU A 4 1.58 -17.63 -30.88
CA GLU A 4 0.78 -18.06 -29.75
C GLU A 4 1.76 -18.35 -28.59
N LYS A 5 2.07 -17.27 -27.84
CA LYS A 5 2.88 -17.34 -26.65
C LYS A 5 2.08 -18.17 -25.66
N SER A 6 2.40 -19.46 -25.60
CA SER A 6 1.91 -20.36 -24.55
C SER A 6 2.05 -19.62 -23.22
N SER A 7 0.94 -19.07 -22.73
CA SER A 7 0.92 -18.49 -21.40
C SER A 7 1.21 -19.63 -20.44
N SER A 8 2.37 -19.58 -19.78
CA SER A 8 2.73 -20.64 -18.85
C SER A 8 1.66 -20.69 -17.76
N THR A 9 1.39 -21.86 -17.23
CA THR A 9 0.47 -22.04 -16.10
C THR A 9 0.79 -21.08 -14.95
N PHE A 10 2.06 -20.74 -14.81
CA PHE A 10 2.55 -19.75 -13.85
C PHE A 10 2.00 -18.33 -14.14
N ASP A 11 1.97 -17.88 -15.40
CA ASP A 11 1.43 -16.56 -15.77
C ASP A 11 -0.07 -16.46 -15.45
N THR A 12 -0.81 -17.53 -15.67
CA THR A 12 -2.23 -17.59 -15.32
C THR A 12 -2.45 -17.47 -13.81
N TRP A 13 -1.61 -18.14 -13.02
CA TRP A 13 -1.67 -18.08 -11.56
C TRP A 13 -1.23 -16.71 -11.02
N ALA A 14 -0.15 -16.15 -11.55
CA ALA A 14 0.37 -14.84 -11.13
C ALA A 14 -0.57 -13.68 -11.48
N ARG A 15 -1.45 -13.85 -12.46
CA ARG A 15 -2.47 -12.85 -12.85
C ARG A 15 -3.81 -13.05 -12.13
N ASN A 16 -3.99 -14.14 -11.40
CA ASN A 16 -5.23 -14.39 -10.68
C ASN A 16 -5.26 -13.59 -9.36
N PRO A 17 -6.16 -12.57 -9.23
CA PRO A 17 -6.16 -11.69 -8.06
C PRO A 17 -6.47 -12.43 -6.75
N TRP A 18 -7.22 -13.53 -6.79
CA TRP A 18 -7.53 -14.34 -5.62
C TRP A 18 -6.29 -15.07 -5.09
N ILE A 19 -5.51 -15.66 -5.98
CA ILE A 19 -4.29 -16.40 -5.61
C ILE A 19 -3.24 -15.42 -5.07
N VAL A 20 -3.03 -14.31 -5.77
CA VAL A 20 -2.08 -13.27 -5.36
C VAL A 20 -2.51 -12.67 -4.02
N GLY A 21 -3.80 -12.37 -3.85
CA GLY A 21 -4.35 -11.85 -2.60
C GLY A 21 -4.16 -12.83 -1.42
N LEU A 22 -4.40 -14.13 -1.65
CA LEU A 22 -4.16 -15.17 -0.64
C LEU A 22 -2.68 -15.23 -0.24
N LEU A 23 -1.77 -15.24 -1.22
CA LEU A 23 -0.33 -15.26 -0.96
C LEU A 23 0.12 -14.03 -0.16
N ILE A 24 -0.34 -12.85 -0.55
CA ILE A 24 -0.03 -11.60 0.19
C ILE A 24 -0.56 -11.70 1.62
N GLY A 25 -1.79 -12.20 1.81
CA GLY A 25 -2.39 -12.37 3.13
C GLY A 25 -1.60 -13.33 4.02
N VAL A 26 -1.19 -14.48 3.50
CA VAL A 26 -0.36 -15.46 4.23
C VAL A 26 1.01 -14.86 4.58
N LEU A 27 1.68 -14.21 3.62
CA LEU A 27 2.97 -13.58 3.87
C LEU A 27 2.86 -12.45 4.90
N ALA A 28 1.81 -11.63 4.82
CA ALA A 28 1.55 -10.57 5.79
C ALA A 28 1.34 -11.13 7.20
N ALA A 29 0.60 -12.24 7.33
CA ALA A 29 0.40 -12.91 8.62
C ALA A 29 1.71 -13.47 9.18
N LEU A 30 2.53 -14.11 8.34
CA LEU A 30 3.85 -14.63 8.74
C LEU A 30 4.79 -13.51 9.21
N VAL A 31 4.89 -12.43 8.45
CA VAL A 31 5.69 -11.25 8.82
C VAL A 31 5.21 -10.68 10.14
N GLN A 32 3.88 -10.64 10.36
CA GLN A 32 3.32 -10.13 11.60
C GLN A 32 3.64 -11.03 12.80
N VAL A 33 3.59 -12.35 12.64
CA VAL A 33 4.00 -13.31 13.70
C VAL A 33 5.48 -13.12 14.07
N LEU A 34 6.35 -12.97 13.07
CA LEU A 34 7.77 -12.69 13.30
C LEU A 34 7.98 -11.35 14.01
N LEU A 35 7.21 -10.32 13.65
CA LEU A 35 7.30 -9.02 14.28
C LEU A 35 6.85 -9.06 15.75
N ILE A 36 5.74 -9.75 16.05
CA ILE A 36 5.26 -9.93 17.42
C ILE A 36 6.28 -10.70 18.25
N SER A 37 6.87 -11.78 17.70
CA SER A 37 7.91 -12.54 18.39
C SER A 37 9.16 -11.72 18.71
N ALA A 38 9.41 -10.66 17.94
CA ALA A 38 10.47 -9.69 18.19
C ALA A 38 10.05 -8.51 19.10
N GLY A 39 8.87 -8.57 19.72
CA GLY A 39 8.37 -7.52 20.62
C GLY A 39 7.73 -6.33 19.88
N GLY A 40 7.41 -6.48 18.61
CA GLY A 40 6.75 -5.43 17.82
C GLY A 40 5.25 -5.32 18.09
N PRO A 41 4.63 -4.19 17.73
CA PRO A 41 3.20 -3.97 17.94
C PRO A 41 2.34 -4.78 16.96
N GLU A 42 1.12 -5.10 17.39
CA GLU A 42 0.14 -5.82 16.59
C GLU A 42 -0.21 -5.09 15.30
N ALA A 43 -0.40 -5.86 14.22
CA ALA A 43 -0.76 -5.37 12.88
C ALA A 43 0.15 -4.25 12.30
N TYR A 44 1.38 -4.13 12.81
CA TYR A 44 2.32 -3.10 12.34
C TYR A 44 3.22 -3.60 11.20
N GLY A 45 3.50 -4.90 11.14
CA GLY A 45 4.46 -5.50 10.20
C GLY A 45 4.17 -5.23 8.72
N PHE A 46 2.91 -4.99 8.37
CA PHE A 46 2.49 -4.72 7.00
C PHE A 46 1.64 -3.44 6.91
N CYS A 47 2.24 -2.30 7.25
CA CYS A 47 1.57 -0.99 7.20
C CYS A 47 2.37 0.03 6.38
N VAL A 48 2.05 0.16 5.09
CA VAL A 48 2.73 1.11 4.20
C VAL A 48 2.62 2.55 4.72
N ALA A 49 1.44 3.00 5.15
CA ALA A 49 1.25 4.36 5.67
C ALA A 49 2.06 4.62 6.95
N CYS A 50 2.07 3.65 7.90
CA CYS A 50 2.83 3.81 9.14
C CYS A 50 4.34 3.86 8.88
N HIS A 51 4.84 2.99 8.00
CA HIS A 51 6.25 2.96 7.64
C HIS A 51 6.67 4.20 6.84
N THR A 52 5.83 4.69 5.92
CA THR A 52 6.08 5.95 5.21
C THR A 52 6.16 7.12 6.19
N ARG A 53 5.24 7.21 7.15
CA ARG A 53 5.29 8.22 8.22
C ARG A 53 6.61 8.14 8.98
N ASP A 54 7.03 6.95 9.37
CA ASP A 54 8.24 6.77 10.17
C ASP A 54 9.51 7.11 9.37
N ILE A 55 9.56 6.80 8.07
CA ILE A 55 10.65 7.23 7.19
C ILE A 55 10.72 8.76 7.11
N VAL A 56 9.58 9.41 6.85
CA VAL A 56 9.51 10.87 6.73
C VAL A 56 9.88 11.55 8.06
N ASN A 57 9.26 11.10 9.14
CA ASN A 57 9.52 11.68 10.47
C ASN A 57 10.97 11.45 10.92
N GLY A 58 11.51 10.26 10.67
CA GLY A 58 12.91 9.94 10.96
C GLY A 58 13.87 10.83 10.16
N GLY A 59 13.62 11.02 8.88
CA GLY A 59 14.39 11.89 8.00
C GLY A 59 14.33 13.37 8.45
N VAL A 60 13.14 13.88 8.76
CA VAL A 60 12.95 15.25 9.25
C VAL A 60 13.65 15.43 10.61
N ASN A 61 13.51 14.46 11.52
CA ASN A 61 14.19 14.52 12.82
C ASN A 61 15.71 14.56 12.66
N ALA A 62 16.26 13.79 11.72
CA ALA A 62 17.70 13.77 11.47
C ALA A 62 18.24 15.07 10.86
N ILE A 63 17.47 15.74 9.99
CA ILE A 63 17.91 16.95 9.26
C ILE A 63 17.65 18.22 10.08
N VAL A 64 16.47 18.32 10.69
CA VAL A 64 15.99 19.55 11.35
C VAL A 64 16.14 19.49 12.87
N GLY A 65 16.47 18.32 13.44
CA GLY A 65 16.57 18.13 14.89
C GLY A 65 15.22 18.16 15.63
N THR A 66 14.12 17.90 14.92
CA THR A 66 12.78 17.81 15.53
C THR A 66 12.60 16.48 16.26
N LYS A 67 11.52 16.36 17.04
CA LYS A 67 11.14 15.12 17.76
C LYS A 67 9.77 14.63 17.30
N LEU A 68 9.60 14.48 16.00
CA LEU A 68 8.38 13.89 15.44
C LEU A 68 8.28 12.41 15.84
N ALA A 69 7.06 11.94 16.08
CA ALA A 69 6.81 10.59 16.56
C ALA A 69 7.21 9.53 15.50
N VAL A 70 8.07 8.61 15.91
CA VAL A 70 8.49 7.42 15.16
C VAL A 70 8.19 6.21 16.05
N ALA A 71 7.67 5.13 15.48
CA ALA A 71 7.37 3.93 16.26
C ALA A 71 8.68 3.36 16.86
N PRO A 72 8.67 2.88 18.12
CA PRO A 72 9.87 2.36 18.78
C PRO A 72 10.61 1.30 17.96
N ILE A 73 9.86 0.41 17.29
CA ILE A 73 10.44 -0.64 16.46
C ILE A 73 11.11 -0.08 15.20
N SER A 74 10.62 1.03 14.66
CA SER A 74 11.22 1.68 13.49
C SER A 74 12.50 2.44 13.82
N GLN A 75 12.74 2.78 15.09
CA GLN A 75 13.99 3.44 15.53
C GLN A 75 15.17 2.47 15.53
N ASN A 76 14.92 1.18 15.81
CA ASN A 76 15.95 0.18 16.04
C ASN A 76 16.00 -0.91 14.96
N ALA A 77 15.03 -0.97 14.06
CA ALA A 77 14.93 -2.00 13.03
C ALA A 77 14.68 -1.38 11.65
N ILE A 78 15.61 -1.65 10.73
CA ILE A 78 15.50 -1.23 9.32
C ILE A 78 14.38 -2.00 8.61
N LEU A 79 14.14 -3.26 8.98
CA LEU A 79 13.20 -4.16 8.28
C LEU A 79 11.75 -3.67 8.21
N PRO A 80 11.11 -3.16 9.26
CA PRO A 80 9.76 -2.61 9.16
C PRO A 80 9.65 -1.39 8.23
N VAL A 81 10.70 -0.57 8.19
CA VAL A 81 10.78 0.61 7.34
C VAL A 81 10.97 0.22 5.86
N MET A 82 11.64 -0.89 5.60
CA MET A 82 11.91 -1.41 4.25
C MET A 82 10.67 -1.94 3.52
N THR A 83 9.54 -2.14 4.17
CA THR A 83 8.29 -2.59 3.51
C THR A 83 7.89 -1.67 2.36
N VAL A 84 8.01 -0.35 2.52
CA VAL A 84 7.68 0.62 1.47
C VAL A 84 8.60 0.47 0.27
N VAL A 85 9.90 0.32 0.52
CA VAL A 85 10.92 0.12 -0.52
C VAL A 85 10.65 -1.18 -1.27
N GLY A 86 10.35 -2.26 -0.54
CA GLY A 86 9.99 -3.56 -1.12
C GLY A 86 8.75 -3.49 -2.02
N VAL A 87 7.71 -2.78 -1.59
CA VAL A 87 6.49 -2.58 -2.40
C VAL A 87 6.80 -1.80 -3.67
N LEU A 88 7.59 -0.73 -3.60
CA LEU A 88 7.96 0.07 -4.77
C LEU A 88 8.80 -0.75 -5.77
N ILE A 89 9.80 -1.48 -5.28
CA ILE A 89 10.63 -2.34 -6.13
C ILE A 89 9.78 -3.44 -6.76
N GLY A 90 8.93 -4.12 -5.98
CA GLY A 90 8.06 -5.18 -6.46
C GLY A 90 7.08 -4.69 -7.53
N ALA A 91 6.44 -3.55 -7.31
CA ALA A 91 5.55 -2.93 -8.27
C ALA A 91 6.28 -2.55 -9.58
N PHE A 92 7.48 -1.97 -9.47
CA PHE A 92 8.29 -1.60 -10.63
C PHE A 92 8.75 -2.82 -11.44
N LEU A 93 9.22 -3.86 -10.76
CA LEU A 93 9.64 -5.10 -11.42
C LEU A 93 8.44 -5.78 -12.10
N SER A 94 7.30 -5.88 -11.43
CA SER A 94 6.08 -6.44 -12.00
C SER A 94 5.64 -5.67 -13.24
N ALA A 95 5.59 -4.35 -13.19
CA ALA A 95 5.22 -3.50 -14.32
C ALA A 95 6.17 -3.68 -15.51
N LYS A 96 7.47 -3.88 -15.26
CA LYS A 96 8.45 -4.17 -16.31
C LYS A 96 8.29 -5.56 -16.91
N VAL A 97 8.14 -6.58 -16.08
CA VAL A 97 8.00 -7.98 -16.53
C VAL A 97 6.77 -8.16 -17.38
N TYR A 98 5.65 -7.54 -17.00
CA TYR A 98 4.39 -7.62 -17.73
C TYR A 98 4.22 -6.55 -18.80
N THR A 99 5.27 -5.77 -19.11
CA THR A 99 5.25 -4.71 -20.13
C THR A 99 4.14 -3.66 -19.94
N GLU A 100 3.71 -3.47 -18.70
CA GLU A 100 2.68 -2.51 -18.32
C GLU A 100 3.26 -1.16 -17.88
N PHE A 101 4.59 -1.05 -17.86
CA PHE A 101 5.26 0.19 -17.48
C PHE A 101 5.06 1.25 -18.56
N ARG A 102 4.21 2.24 -18.25
CA ARG A 102 3.94 3.38 -19.13
C ARG A 102 4.34 4.66 -18.43
N SER A 103 5.39 5.30 -18.94
CA SER A 103 5.75 6.65 -18.48
C SER A 103 4.96 7.66 -19.33
N LYS A 104 4.02 8.36 -18.71
CA LYS A 104 3.33 9.51 -19.32
C LYS A 104 3.80 10.77 -18.61
N ALA A 105 4.27 11.74 -19.38
CA ALA A 105 4.47 13.10 -18.89
C ALA A 105 3.09 13.74 -18.67
N GLY A 106 2.80 14.12 -17.43
CA GLY A 106 1.60 14.85 -17.08
C GLY A 106 1.81 16.37 -17.17
N THR A 107 0.74 17.15 -17.15
CA THR A 107 0.81 18.59 -16.95
C THR A 107 1.21 18.92 -15.51
N ALA A 108 1.77 20.10 -15.26
CA ALA A 108 2.11 20.55 -13.91
C ALA A 108 0.92 20.46 -12.94
N LEU A 109 -0.28 20.76 -13.44
CA LEU A 109 -1.53 20.65 -12.66
C LEU A 109 -1.83 19.20 -12.26
N SER A 110 -1.55 18.21 -13.11
CA SER A 110 -1.72 16.80 -12.79
C SER A 110 -0.82 16.38 -11.63
N TYR A 111 0.42 16.84 -11.58
CA TYR A 111 1.34 16.55 -10.46
C TYR A 111 0.85 17.16 -9.15
N VAL A 112 0.26 18.36 -9.17
CA VAL A 112 -0.34 18.98 -7.99
C VAL A 112 -1.51 18.14 -7.48
N TRP A 113 -2.39 17.66 -8.36
CA TRP A 113 -3.50 16.80 -7.98
C TRP A 113 -3.04 15.44 -7.39
N TYR A 114 -1.99 14.83 -7.96
CA TYR A 114 -1.42 13.62 -7.40
C TYR A 114 -0.79 13.85 -6.02
N LEU A 115 -0.09 14.97 -5.84
CA LEU A 115 0.50 15.35 -4.56
C LEU A 115 -0.59 15.53 -3.49
N LEU A 116 -1.62 16.34 -3.80
CA LEU A 116 -2.74 16.57 -2.89
C LEU A 116 -3.46 15.26 -2.54
N GLY A 117 -3.77 14.44 -3.56
CA GLY A 117 -4.39 13.13 -3.36
C GLY A 117 -3.55 12.23 -2.46
N GLY A 118 -2.24 12.18 -2.63
CA GLY A 118 -1.32 11.43 -1.79
C GLY A 118 -1.30 11.92 -0.34
N VAL A 119 -1.26 13.24 -0.13
CA VAL A 119 -1.32 13.84 1.21
C VAL A 119 -2.65 13.51 1.89
N PHE A 120 -3.79 13.70 1.23
CA PHE A 120 -5.10 13.35 1.79
C PHE A 120 -5.20 11.86 2.10
N PHE A 121 -4.74 11.00 1.19
CA PHE A 121 -4.70 9.57 1.43
C PHE A 121 -3.92 9.22 2.70
N MET A 122 -2.73 9.79 2.89
CA MET A 122 -1.91 9.56 4.08
C MET A 122 -2.57 10.06 5.35
N VAL A 123 -3.16 11.26 5.33
CA VAL A 123 -3.87 11.83 6.48
C VAL A 123 -5.02 10.93 6.89
N PHE A 124 -5.90 10.55 5.96
CA PHE A 124 -7.05 9.69 6.26
C PHE A 124 -6.64 8.27 6.68
N ALA A 125 -5.60 7.70 6.06
CA ALA A 125 -5.07 6.40 6.46
C ALA A 125 -4.53 6.42 7.90
N LEU A 126 -3.86 7.49 8.31
CA LEU A 126 -3.38 7.65 9.68
C LEU A 126 -4.54 7.88 10.67
N PHE A 127 -5.56 8.64 10.28
CA PHE A 127 -6.77 8.81 11.09
C PHE A 127 -7.51 7.49 11.35
N MET A 128 -7.58 6.61 10.35
CA MET A 128 -8.16 5.27 10.49
C MET A 128 -7.27 4.29 11.26
N GLY A 129 -6.06 4.70 11.61
CA GLY A 129 -5.10 3.87 12.34
C GLY A 129 -4.26 2.95 11.47
N GLY A 130 -4.21 3.16 10.14
CA GLY A 130 -3.33 2.44 9.23
C GLY A 130 -3.81 2.43 7.78
N CYS A 131 -2.97 1.90 6.90
CA CYS A 131 -3.32 1.69 5.49
C CYS A 131 -4.37 0.56 5.33
N PRO A 132 -5.00 0.41 4.16
CA PRO A 132 -6.00 -0.63 3.91
C PRO A 132 -5.53 -2.04 4.29
N TYR A 133 -4.27 -2.37 4.08
CA TYR A 133 -3.70 -3.68 4.47
C TYR A 133 -3.72 -3.89 5.99
N ARG A 134 -3.32 -2.87 6.76
CA ARG A 134 -3.36 -2.95 8.22
C ARG A 134 -4.80 -3.05 8.74
N ILE A 135 -5.71 -2.30 8.14
CA ILE A 135 -7.13 -2.36 8.48
C ILE A 135 -7.69 -3.75 8.20
N ALA A 136 -7.35 -4.37 7.06
CA ALA A 136 -7.76 -5.73 6.74
C ALA A 136 -7.20 -6.76 7.74
N LEU A 137 -5.92 -6.64 8.13
CA LEU A 137 -5.31 -7.50 9.16
C LEU A 137 -6.02 -7.36 10.51
N ARG A 138 -6.28 -6.13 10.96
CA ARG A 138 -7.01 -5.87 12.22
C ARG A 138 -8.42 -6.43 12.19
N THR A 139 -9.10 -6.33 11.04
CA THR A 139 -10.40 -6.99 10.83
C THR A 139 -10.30 -8.50 11.01
N GLY A 140 -9.25 -9.13 10.47
CA GLY A 140 -8.98 -10.55 10.65
C GLY A 140 -8.71 -10.96 12.12
N TYR A 141 -8.24 -10.05 12.95
CA TYR A 141 -8.09 -10.26 14.41
C TYR A 141 -9.37 -10.01 15.20
N GLY A 142 -10.48 -9.65 14.54
CA GLY A 142 -11.77 -9.40 15.19
C GLY A 142 -11.99 -7.97 15.66
N ASP A 143 -11.21 -6.99 15.19
CA ASP A 143 -11.40 -5.58 15.51
C ASP A 143 -12.62 -5.02 14.75
N ALA A 144 -13.72 -4.80 15.47
CA ALA A 144 -14.98 -4.31 14.89
C ALA A 144 -14.85 -2.89 14.29
N ILE A 145 -14.00 -2.04 14.87
CA ILE A 145 -13.77 -0.67 14.34
C ILE A 145 -13.02 -0.77 13.00
N ALA A 146 -12.03 -1.65 12.92
CA ALA A 146 -11.32 -1.92 11.68
C ALA A 146 -12.24 -2.50 10.59
N PHE A 147 -13.19 -3.35 10.96
CA PHE A 147 -14.18 -3.89 10.03
C PHE A 147 -15.07 -2.77 9.43
N ILE A 148 -15.58 -1.85 10.25
CA ILE A 148 -16.32 -0.68 9.75
C ILE A 148 -15.44 0.17 8.83
N GLY A 149 -14.18 0.37 9.21
CA GLY A 149 -13.19 1.06 8.40
C GLY A 149 -12.97 0.41 7.03
N LEU A 150 -12.88 -0.92 7.00
CA LEU A 150 -12.74 -1.68 5.75
C LEU A 150 -13.95 -1.49 4.82
N LEU A 151 -15.16 -1.53 5.37
CA LEU A 151 -16.38 -1.26 4.60
C LEU A 151 -16.40 0.17 4.04
N ALA A 152 -15.97 1.15 4.84
CA ALA A 152 -15.87 2.54 4.40
C ALA A 152 -14.83 2.71 3.26
N ILE A 153 -13.70 2.00 3.31
CA ILE A 153 -12.70 1.99 2.24
C ILE A 153 -13.31 1.41 0.95
N ILE A 154 -14.00 0.28 1.03
CA ILE A 154 -14.65 -0.35 -0.13
C ILE A 154 -15.67 0.60 -0.75
N ALA A 155 -16.54 1.20 0.06
CA ALA A 155 -17.51 2.17 -0.40
C ALA A 155 -16.85 3.39 -1.07
N GLY A 156 -15.79 3.93 -0.47
CA GLY A 156 -15.02 5.05 -1.02
C GLY A 156 -14.37 4.73 -2.37
N VAL A 157 -13.81 3.54 -2.52
CA VAL A 157 -13.25 3.07 -3.79
C VAL A 157 -14.33 2.96 -4.87
N LEU A 158 -15.48 2.36 -4.55
CA LEU A 158 -16.59 2.22 -5.50
C LEU A 158 -17.13 3.59 -5.96
N ILE A 159 -17.29 4.52 -5.03
CA ILE A 159 -17.70 5.90 -5.35
C ILE A 159 -16.63 6.59 -6.20
N GLY A 160 -15.35 6.46 -5.85
CA GLY A 160 -14.24 7.03 -6.59
C GLY A 160 -14.16 6.53 -8.03
N ILE A 161 -14.34 5.23 -8.24
CA ILE A 161 -14.39 4.63 -9.59
C ILE A 161 -15.55 5.22 -10.39
N ARG A 162 -16.74 5.32 -9.80
CA ARG A 162 -17.92 5.90 -10.47
C ARG A 162 -17.68 7.34 -10.89
N ILE A 163 -17.11 8.16 -10.01
CA ILE A 163 -16.78 9.56 -10.32
C ILE A 163 -15.75 9.62 -11.45
N ALA A 164 -14.68 8.83 -11.36
CA ALA A 164 -13.61 8.83 -12.36
C ALA A 164 -14.12 8.40 -13.76
N THR A 165 -14.95 7.36 -13.84
CA THR A 165 -15.54 6.91 -15.11
C THR A 165 -16.47 7.95 -15.70
N THR A 166 -17.34 8.58 -14.89
CA THR A 166 -18.24 9.64 -15.36
C THR A 166 -17.49 10.88 -15.85
N MET A 167 -16.37 11.22 -15.21
CA MET A 167 -15.54 12.34 -15.68
C MET A 167 -14.85 12.02 -17.00
N ALA A 168 -14.32 10.79 -17.14
CA ALA A 168 -13.69 10.35 -18.39
C ALA A 168 -14.67 10.32 -19.57
N GLU A 169 -15.93 9.94 -19.37
CA GLU A 169 -16.97 9.93 -20.39
C GLU A 169 -17.38 11.34 -20.85
N ARG A 170 -17.18 12.36 -20.03
CA ARG A 170 -17.49 13.76 -20.38
C ARG A 170 -16.41 14.45 -21.20
N GLU A 171 -15.20 13.88 -21.20
CA GLU A 171 -14.06 14.45 -21.97
C GLU A 171 -13.93 13.84 -23.38
N VAL A 172 -14.76 12.84 -23.75
CA VAL A 172 -14.86 12.23 -25.07
C VAL A 172 -16.07 12.79 -25.81
#